data_2a5341aeb20b24fb5b6236138ebc6f53
#
_entry.id   2a5341aeb20b24fb5b6236138ebc6f53
#
_cell.length_a   1.000
_cell.length_b   1.000
_cell.length_c   1.000
_cell.angle_alpha   90.00
_cell.angle_beta   90.00
_cell.angle_gamma   90.00
#
_symmetry.space_group_name_H-M   'P 1'
#
loop_
_entity.id
_entity.type
_entity.pdbx_description
1 polymer ?
#
loop_
_entity_poly.entity_id
_entity_poly.type
_entity_poly.pdbx_seq_one_letter_code
_entity_poly.pdbx_strand_id
1 'polypeptide(L)'
;DMRFFNNRLSFDVAYYSNETTNDIVDVSTSIYSGYTGASANLGKVTNEGVEFLISGTPIRTNDFSWNMTVNGAYNEGLVVATDDVNSDVNLDEPRTQNVRITHIVGETYGSIVGVSYERDENGTIVYEVGDDGVPRAVEGERKILGEGVPPLTLGFSNSFTYKNFNRNFL
;
A
#
# COMPACT_ATOMS: atom_id res chain seq x y z
N ASP A 1 0.64 22.08 -14.51
CA ASP A 1 0.70 21.68 -15.93
C ASP A 1 1.72 22.55 -16.67
N MET A 2 2.68 21.93 -17.29
CA MET A 2 3.71 22.58 -18.10
C MET A 2 3.75 21.94 -19.48
N ARG A 3 3.89 22.76 -20.54
CA ARG A 3 3.92 22.29 -21.93
C ARG A 3 5.11 22.84 -22.67
N PHE A 4 5.79 21.97 -23.41
CA PHE A 4 7.04 22.29 -24.13
C PHE A 4 6.96 21.83 -25.58
N PHE A 5 7.82 22.38 -26.42
CA PHE A 5 8.01 21.99 -27.82
C PHE A 5 6.72 22.01 -28.63
N ASN A 6 5.93 23.09 -28.59
CA ASN A 6 4.65 23.22 -29.24
C ASN A 6 3.67 22.08 -28.85
N ASN A 7 3.53 21.85 -27.56
CA ASN A 7 2.67 20.81 -26.97
C ASN A 7 3.11 19.36 -27.29
N ARG A 8 4.36 19.14 -27.69
CA ARG A 8 4.88 17.79 -27.88
C ARG A 8 5.28 17.09 -26.61
N LEU A 9 5.48 17.83 -25.54
CA LEU A 9 5.80 17.31 -24.23
C LEU A 9 4.99 18.07 -23.19
N SER A 10 4.29 17.35 -22.34
CA SER A 10 3.55 17.91 -21.20
C SER A 10 3.91 17.19 -19.91
N PHE A 11 3.98 17.96 -18.84
CA PHE A 11 4.17 17.50 -17.48
C PHE A 11 3.03 18.02 -16.63
N ASP A 12 2.44 17.16 -15.86
CA ASP A 12 1.52 17.50 -14.78
C ASP A 12 2.05 16.84 -13.51
N VAL A 13 2.20 17.59 -12.44
CA VAL A 13 2.68 17.11 -11.15
C VAL A 13 1.83 17.73 -10.07
N ALA A 14 1.32 16.90 -9.19
CA ALA A 14 0.55 17.29 -8.01
C ALA A 14 1.20 16.72 -6.76
N TYR A 15 1.31 17.52 -5.71
CA TYR A 15 1.60 17.08 -4.36
C TYR A 15 0.35 17.27 -3.51
N TYR A 16 0.07 16.32 -2.66
CA TYR A 16 -1.02 16.42 -1.71
C TYR A 16 -0.56 15.97 -0.31
N SER A 17 -1.18 16.57 0.70
CA SER A 17 -1.04 16.19 2.10
C SER A 17 -2.41 16.33 2.74
N ASN A 18 -2.95 15.24 3.23
CA ASN A 18 -4.26 15.14 3.85
C ASN A 18 -4.13 14.58 5.26
N GLU A 19 -4.99 15.06 6.14
CA GLU A 19 -5.13 14.53 7.48
C GLU A 19 -6.58 14.12 7.69
N THR A 20 -6.81 12.88 8.10
CA THR A 20 -8.11 12.37 8.53
C THR A 20 -8.10 12.26 10.05
N THR A 21 -9.06 12.86 10.70
CA THR A 21 -9.25 12.80 12.16
C THR A 21 -10.62 12.23 12.49
N ASN A 22 -10.74 11.59 13.64
CA ASN A 22 -11.98 10.96 14.10
C ASN A 22 -12.45 9.85 13.12
N ASP A 23 -11.51 9.08 12.62
CA ASP A 23 -11.82 7.89 11.82
C ASP A 23 -12.59 6.87 12.67
N ILE A 24 -13.52 6.17 12.04
CA ILE A 24 -14.35 5.19 12.75
C ILE A 24 -13.57 3.86 12.75
N VAL A 25 -13.19 3.44 13.95
CA VAL A 25 -12.50 2.17 14.15
C VAL A 25 -13.31 1.26 15.06
N ASP A 26 -13.28 -0.03 14.78
CA ASP A 26 -13.89 -1.03 15.65
C ASP A 26 -12.90 -1.41 16.75
N VAL A 27 -13.30 -1.19 17.99
CA VAL A 27 -12.50 -1.46 19.17
C VAL A 27 -13.10 -2.61 19.97
N SER A 28 -12.22 -3.46 20.52
CA SER A 28 -12.63 -4.52 21.42
C SER A 28 -13.10 -3.92 22.74
N THR A 29 -14.26 -4.36 23.23
CA THR A 29 -14.79 -3.96 24.52
C THR A 29 -14.60 -5.07 25.55
N SER A 30 -14.56 -4.69 26.83
CA SER A 30 -14.54 -5.69 27.91
C SER A 30 -15.76 -6.60 27.83
N ILE A 31 -15.57 -7.89 27.95
CA ILE A 31 -16.64 -8.91 28.01
C ILE A 31 -17.70 -8.58 29.08
N TYR A 32 -17.30 -7.90 30.14
CA TYR A 32 -18.20 -7.48 31.21
C TYR A 32 -19.18 -6.37 30.81
N SER A 33 -18.97 -5.70 29.67
CA SER A 33 -19.91 -4.73 29.12
C SER A 33 -21.13 -5.39 28.45
N GLY A 34 -21.06 -6.69 28.19
CA GLY A 34 -22.08 -7.43 27.41
C GLY A 34 -21.96 -7.28 25.90
N TYR A 35 -20.93 -6.55 25.42
CA TYR A 35 -20.65 -6.36 24.00
C TYR A 35 -19.25 -6.90 23.67
N THR A 36 -19.09 -7.44 22.47
CA THR A 36 -17.79 -7.96 21.98
C THR A 36 -16.96 -6.91 21.26
N GLY A 37 -17.57 -5.80 20.87
CA GLY A 37 -16.92 -4.69 20.19
C GLY A 37 -17.79 -3.45 20.20
N ALA A 38 -17.20 -2.31 19.92
CA ALA A 38 -17.87 -1.04 19.70
C ALA A 38 -17.14 -0.26 18.61
N SER A 39 -17.88 0.53 17.83
CA SER A 39 -17.25 1.46 16.89
C SER A 39 -17.00 2.79 17.61
N ALA A 40 -15.81 3.32 17.49
CA ALA A 40 -15.39 4.58 18.11
C ALA A 40 -14.73 5.50 17.08
N ASN A 41 -14.90 6.83 17.26
CA ASN A 41 -14.29 7.85 16.42
C ASN A 41 -12.95 8.28 17.05
N LEU A 42 -11.90 7.53 16.81
CA LEU A 42 -10.64 7.70 17.54
C LEU A 42 -9.42 7.84 16.64
N GLY A 43 -9.52 7.46 15.39
CA GLY A 43 -8.36 7.38 14.51
C GLY A 43 -7.86 8.73 14.01
N LYS A 44 -6.55 8.85 13.85
CA LYS A 44 -5.90 9.91 13.11
C LYS A 44 -4.90 9.30 12.11
N VAL A 45 -5.05 9.65 10.85
CA VAL A 45 -4.21 9.18 9.76
C VAL A 45 -3.78 10.37 8.92
N THR A 46 -2.51 10.41 8.55
CA THR A 46 -2.00 11.34 7.53
C THR A 46 -1.75 10.59 6.23
N ASN A 47 -1.95 11.27 5.12
CA ASN A 47 -1.72 10.72 3.80
C ASN A 47 -1.06 11.78 2.92
N GLU A 48 0.16 11.52 2.50
CA GLU A 48 0.94 12.41 1.67
C GLU A 48 1.37 11.70 0.38
N GLY A 49 1.46 12.46 -0.70
CA GLY A 49 1.87 11.84 -1.94
C GLY A 49 2.19 12.81 -3.04
N VAL A 50 2.78 12.24 -4.09
CA VAL A 50 3.10 12.94 -5.32
C VAL A 50 2.52 12.14 -6.48
N GLU A 51 1.78 12.81 -7.32
CA GLU A 51 1.26 12.26 -8.58
C GLU A 51 1.91 12.98 -9.74
N PHE A 52 2.21 12.24 -10.80
CA PHE A 52 2.73 12.84 -12.02
C PHE A 52 2.13 12.19 -13.27
N LEU A 53 2.00 13.00 -14.30
CA LEU A 53 1.62 12.60 -15.64
C LEU A 53 2.57 13.25 -16.63
N ILE A 54 3.28 12.44 -17.41
CA ILE A 54 4.17 12.89 -18.46
C ILE A 54 3.63 12.36 -19.78
N SER A 55 3.29 13.25 -20.69
CA SER A 55 2.82 12.86 -22.02
C SER A 55 3.72 13.47 -23.09
N GLY A 56 4.05 12.68 -24.09
CA GLY A 56 4.91 13.11 -25.17
C GLY A 56 4.55 12.54 -26.52
N THR A 57 4.87 13.30 -27.57
CA THR A 57 4.81 12.85 -28.96
C THR A 57 6.21 12.88 -29.55
N PRO A 58 7.06 11.85 -29.27
CA PRO A 58 8.45 11.82 -29.73
C PRO A 58 8.56 11.91 -31.26
N ILE A 59 7.68 11.22 -31.97
CA ILE A 59 7.69 11.18 -33.42
C ILE A 59 6.31 11.60 -33.96
N ARG A 60 6.32 12.58 -34.85
CA ARG A 60 5.12 13.01 -35.57
C ARG A 60 5.51 13.41 -36.99
N THR A 61 5.03 12.64 -37.96
CA THR A 61 5.14 12.89 -39.40
C THR A 61 3.74 12.95 -40.03
N ASN A 62 3.65 13.12 -41.33
CA ASN A 62 2.36 13.14 -42.01
C ASN A 62 1.63 11.80 -41.94
N ASP A 63 2.38 10.69 -41.97
CA ASP A 63 1.81 9.34 -42.01
C ASP A 63 1.96 8.56 -40.71
N PHE A 64 2.84 9.01 -39.79
CA PHE A 64 3.14 8.30 -38.54
C PHE A 64 3.19 9.22 -37.35
N SER A 65 2.55 8.82 -36.27
CA SER A 65 2.70 9.45 -34.95
C SER A 65 2.87 8.40 -33.87
N TRP A 66 3.76 8.69 -32.92
CA TRP A 66 3.92 7.94 -31.70
C TRP A 66 3.67 8.86 -30.52
N ASN A 67 2.67 8.50 -29.72
CA ASN A 67 2.37 9.16 -28.47
C ASN A 67 2.67 8.22 -27.33
N MET A 68 3.30 8.72 -26.28
CA MET A 68 3.60 7.99 -25.05
C MET A 68 3.10 8.78 -23.85
N THR A 69 2.66 8.05 -22.85
CA THR A 69 2.24 8.62 -21.57
C THR A 69 2.81 7.76 -20.45
N VAL A 70 3.45 8.40 -19.49
CA VAL A 70 3.88 7.80 -18.22
C VAL A 70 3.13 8.51 -17.13
N ASN A 71 2.47 7.77 -16.28
CA ASN A 71 1.85 8.29 -15.08
C ASN A 71 2.30 7.49 -13.87
N GLY A 72 2.34 8.13 -12.74
CA GLY A 72 2.69 7.47 -11.49
C GLY A 72 2.17 8.23 -10.30
N ALA A 73 2.01 7.49 -9.22
CA ALA A 73 1.66 8.02 -7.93
C ALA A 73 2.55 7.36 -6.87
N TYR A 74 3.15 8.17 -6.03
CA TYR A 74 3.76 7.74 -4.78
C TYR A 74 2.89 8.24 -3.64
N ASN A 75 2.50 7.33 -2.77
CA ASN A 75 1.61 7.60 -1.66
C ASN A 75 2.18 7.01 -0.37
N GLU A 76 2.19 7.79 0.69
CA GLU A 76 2.59 7.37 2.03
C GLU A 76 1.46 7.72 3.00
N GLY A 77 0.83 6.68 3.55
CA GLY A 77 -0.19 6.80 4.59
C GLY A 77 0.40 6.40 5.93
N LEU A 78 0.30 7.25 6.95
CA LEU A 78 0.82 7.00 8.29
C LEU A 78 -0.31 7.02 9.32
N VAL A 79 -0.33 6.01 10.17
CA VAL A 79 -1.21 5.98 11.34
C VAL A 79 -0.60 6.83 12.45
N VAL A 80 -1.23 7.95 12.78
CA VAL A 80 -0.73 8.89 13.79
C VAL A 80 -1.30 8.57 15.18
N ALA A 81 -2.56 8.15 15.24
CA ALA A 81 -3.22 7.72 16.47
C ALA A 81 -4.33 6.73 16.14
N THR A 82 -4.59 5.81 17.04
CA THR A 82 -5.68 4.83 16.91
C THR A 82 -6.77 5.05 17.96
N ASP A 83 -6.40 5.12 19.22
CA ASP A 83 -7.28 5.37 20.36
C ASP A 83 -6.54 6.21 21.42
N ASP A 84 -7.16 6.41 22.58
CA ASP A 84 -6.58 7.22 23.68
C ASP A 84 -5.28 6.64 24.25
N VAL A 85 -4.99 5.36 24.00
CA VAL A 85 -3.81 4.65 24.50
C VAL A 85 -2.93 4.11 23.35
N ASN A 86 -3.27 4.45 22.11
CA ASN A 86 -2.56 4.02 20.89
C ASN A 86 -2.44 2.49 20.74
N SER A 87 -3.53 1.79 21.00
CA SER A 87 -3.59 0.34 20.81
C SER A 87 -3.54 -0.03 19.32
N ASP A 88 -2.97 -1.20 19.03
CA ASP A 88 -3.03 -1.75 17.68
C ASP A 88 -4.48 -2.12 17.31
N VAL A 89 -4.96 -1.65 16.17
CA VAL A 89 -6.31 -1.92 15.69
C VAL A 89 -6.28 -2.88 14.52
N ASN A 90 -6.82 -4.08 14.71
CA ASN A 90 -6.99 -5.04 13.62
C ASN A 90 -8.19 -4.64 12.77
N LEU A 91 -7.96 -4.47 11.47
CA LEU A 91 -9.00 -4.12 10.51
C LEU A 91 -9.75 -5.34 9.98
N ASP A 92 -9.16 -6.51 10.12
CA ASP A 92 -9.69 -7.76 9.61
C ASP A 92 -9.39 -8.91 10.56
N GLU A 93 -10.29 -9.89 10.62
CA GLU A 93 -10.09 -11.17 11.31
C GLU A 93 -9.99 -12.29 10.26
N PRO A 94 -8.79 -12.49 9.68
CA PRO A 94 -8.62 -13.51 8.66
C PRO A 94 -8.80 -14.91 9.23
N ARG A 95 -9.37 -15.79 8.43
CA ARG A 95 -9.66 -17.18 8.79
C ARG A 95 -8.49 -17.94 9.40
N THR A 96 -7.26 -17.64 8.95
CA THR A 96 -6.05 -18.33 9.42
C THR A 96 -5.47 -17.73 10.69
N GLN A 97 -5.83 -16.50 11.05
CA GLN A 97 -5.31 -15.70 12.15
C GLN A 97 -3.78 -15.48 12.15
N ASN A 98 -3.06 -16.00 11.16
CA ASN A 98 -1.60 -15.92 11.08
C ASN A 98 -1.13 -14.61 10.46
N VAL A 99 -1.96 -14.00 9.62
CA VAL A 99 -1.70 -12.70 8.99
C VAL A 99 -2.91 -11.82 9.17
N ARG A 100 -2.71 -10.55 9.48
CA ARG A 100 -3.77 -9.56 9.72
C ARG A 100 -3.39 -8.24 9.07
N ILE A 101 -4.39 -7.45 8.71
CA ILE A 101 -4.21 -6.04 8.39
C ILE A 101 -4.44 -5.27 9.69
N THR A 102 -3.44 -4.50 10.11
CA THR A 102 -3.44 -3.84 11.42
C THR A 102 -3.02 -2.39 11.27
N HIS A 103 -3.71 -1.50 11.93
CA HIS A 103 -3.25 -0.13 12.17
C HIS A 103 -2.36 -0.11 13.39
N ILE A 104 -1.09 0.24 13.20
CA ILE A 104 -0.08 0.40 14.25
C ILE A 104 0.39 1.85 14.22
N VAL A 105 0.37 2.52 15.36
CA VAL A 105 0.80 3.92 15.44
C VAL A 105 2.28 4.05 15.07
N GLY A 106 2.58 4.99 14.18
CA GLY A 106 3.93 5.20 13.63
C GLY A 106 4.26 4.36 12.40
N GLU A 107 3.36 3.48 11.97
CA GLU A 107 3.53 2.60 10.80
C GLU A 107 2.58 2.97 9.66
N THR A 108 2.82 2.36 8.52
CA THR A 108 2.02 2.59 7.31
C THR A 108 0.57 2.16 7.52
N TYR A 109 -0.36 2.95 7.01
CA TYR A 109 -1.79 2.63 7.01
C TYR A 109 -2.06 1.26 6.38
N GLY A 110 -2.69 0.37 7.17
CA GLY A 110 -2.99 -0.99 6.72
C GLY A 110 -1.77 -1.90 6.63
N SER A 111 -0.86 -1.83 7.60
CA SER A 111 0.29 -2.73 7.69
C SER A 111 -0.14 -4.20 7.76
N ILE A 112 0.50 -5.04 6.96
CA ILE A 112 0.29 -6.50 6.99
C ILE A 112 1.17 -7.09 8.07
N VAL A 113 0.56 -7.58 9.15
CA VAL A 113 1.25 -8.14 10.29
C VAL A 113 1.02 -9.64 10.34
N GLY A 114 2.07 -10.40 10.51
CA GLY A 114 1.97 -11.85 10.56
C GLY A 114 3.05 -12.50 11.40
N VAL A 115 2.86 -13.78 11.70
CA VAL A 115 3.83 -14.62 12.36
C VAL A 115 4.97 -14.92 11.39
N SER A 116 6.21 -14.71 11.82
CA SER A 116 7.39 -15.11 11.07
C SER A 116 7.98 -16.40 11.67
N TYR A 117 8.90 -17.01 10.96
CA TYR A 117 9.68 -18.12 11.53
C TYR A 117 10.88 -17.59 12.30
N GLU A 118 11.21 -18.27 13.42
CA GLU A 118 12.44 -18.03 14.13
C GLU A 118 13.66 -18.35 13.24
N ARG A 119 14.71 -17.52 13.35
CA ARG A 119 15.94 -17.69 12.58
C ARG A 119 17.15 -17.67 13.51
N ASP A 120 18.11 -18.50 13.18
CA ASP A 120 19.41 -18.52 13.86
C ASP A 120 20.26 -17.28 13.49
N GLU A 121 21.46 -17.20 14.07
CA GLU A 121 22.42 -16.10 13.83
C GLU A 121 22.86 -15.98 12.35
N ASN A 122 22.71 -17.05 11.57
CA ASN A 122 23.03 -17.09 10.14
C ASN A 122 21.81 -16.79 9.24
N GLY A 123 20.63 -16.53 9.84
CA GLY A 123 19.39 -16.28 9.13
C GLY A 123 18.66 -17.54 8.65
N THR A 124 19.09 -18.74 9.08
CA THR A 124 18.47 -20.02 8.75
C THR A 124 17.24 -20.23 9.63
N ILE A 125 16.15 -20.78 9.06
CA ILE A 125 14.94 -21.09 9.85
C ILE A 125 15.26 -22.19 10.86
N VAL A 126 14.88 -21.95 12.13
CA VAL A 126 15.01 -22.93 13.22
C VAL A 126 13.89 -23.96 13.13
N TYR A 127 14.25 -25.24 13.28
CA TYR A 127 13.30 -26.36 13.30
C TYR A 127 13.39 -27.11 14.62
N GLU A 128 12.25 -27.49 15.15
CA GLU A 128 12.13 -28.42 16.27
C GLU A 128 11.49 -29.70 15.81
N VAL A 129 11.95 -30.83 16.36
CA VAL A 129 11.38 -32.15 16.08
C VAL A 129 10.30 -32.44 17.10
N GLY A 130 9.05 -32.58 16.62
CA GLY A 130 7.93 -32.94 17.47
C GLY A 130 8.00 -34.38 17.99
N ASP A 131 7.12 -34.75 18.91
CA ASP A 131 7.03 -36.10 19.51
C ASP A 131 6.75 -37.20 18.45
N ASP A 132 6.20 -36.78 17.29
CA ASP A 132 5.96 -37.63 16.13
C ASP A 132 7.18 -37.80 15.21
N GLY A 133 8.32 -37.22 15.57
CA GLY A 133 9.56 -37.27 14.80
C GLY A 133 9.58 -36.37 13.57
N VAL A 134 8.56 -35.50 13.37
CA VAL A 134 8.47 -34.60 12.22
C VAL A 134 9.08 -33.24 12.56
N PRO A 135 10.07 -32.75 11.78
CA PRO A 135 10.60 -31.41 11.99
C PRO A 135 9.56 -30.35 11.59
N ARG A 136 9.34 -29.38 12.47
CA ARG A 136 8.47 -28.21 12.27
C ARG A 136 9.28 -26.95 12.45
N ALA A 137 9.03 -25.97 11.59
CA ALA A 137 9.63 -24.65 11.77
C ALA A 137 9.07 -23.99 13.03
N VAL A 138 9.95 -23.42 13.84
CA VAL A 138 9.57 -22.69 15.06
C VAL A 138 8.93 -21.38 14.66
N GLU A 139 7.75 -21.09 15.22
CA GLU A 139 7.08 -19.80 15.05
C GLU A 139 7.82 -18.73 15.84
N GLY A 140 8.21 -17.67 15.16
CA GLY A 140 8.81 -16.50 15.77
C GLY A 140 7.78 -15.45 16.15
N GLU A 141 8.26 -14.27 16.49
CA GLU A 141 7.40 -13.14 16.85
C GLU A 141 6.59 -12.61 15.66
N ARG A 142 5.46 -11.99 15.95
CA ARG A 142 4.69 -11.23 14.97
C ARG A 142 5.46 -10.01 14.56
N LYS A 143 5.49 -9.72 13.26
CA LYS A 143 6.13 -8.53 12.67
C LYS A 143 5.40 -8.05 11.46
N ILE A 144 5.70 -6.83 11.06
CA ILE A 144 5.24 -6.27 9.79
C ILE A 144 5.92 -7.03 8.65
N LEU A 145 5.11 -7.63 7.80
CA LEU A 145 5.53 -8.42 6.62
C LEU A 145 5.50 -7.59 5.34
N GLY A 146 4.74 -6.51 5.34
CA GLY A 146 4.57 -5.64 4.19
C GLY A 146 3.46 -4.61 4.38
N GLU A 147 3.18 -3.90 3.32
CA GLU A 147 2.17 -2.85 3.26
C GLU A 147 0.94 -3.34 2.51
N GLY A 148 -0.25 -3.05 3.03
CA GLY A 148 -1.52 -3.42 2.40
C GLY A 148 -1.85 -2.56 1.18
N VAL A 149 -1.30 -1.34 1.13
CA VAL A 149 -1.44 -0.40 0.02
C VAL A 149 -0.08 -0.21 -0.64
N PRO A 150 0.06 -0.49 -1.95
CA PRO A 150 1.33 -0.24 -2.64
C PRO A 150 1.71 1.24 -2.58
N PRO A 151 2.93 1.60 -2.10
CA PRO A 151 3.33 3.01 -2.01
C PRO A 151 3.61 3.63 -3.38
N LEU A 152 3.95 2.81 -4.38
CA LEU A 152 4.26 3.27 -5.73
C LEU A 152 3.40 2.55 -6.76
N THR A 153 2.71 3.32 -7.59
CA THR A 153 2.01 2.82 -8.78
C THR A 153 2.53 3.53 -10.02
N LEU A 154 2.78 2.78 -11.08
CA LEU A 154 3.27 3.31 -12.35
C LEU A 154 2.44 2.75 -13.51
N GLY A 155 2.11 3.62 -14.45
CA GLY A 155 1.46 3.26 -15.69
C GLY A 155 2.25 3.77 -16.89
N PHE A 156 2.31 2.97 -17.95
CA PHE A 156 2.98 3.32 -19.19
C PHE A 156 2.10 2.98 -20.38
N SER A 157 1.72 3.98 -21.13
CA SER A 157 0.87 3.83 -22.30
C SER A 157 1.57 4.30 -23.56
N ASN A 158 1.40 3.55 -24.65
CA ASN A 158 1.90 3.88 -25.97
C ASN A 158 0.78 3.82 -26.99
N SER A 159 0.75 4.79 -27.86
CA SER A 159 -0.17 4.86 -29.01
C SER A 159 0.63 5.12 -30.28
N PHE A 160 0.49 4.22 -31.23
CA PHE A 160 1.11 4.30 -32.56
C PHE A 160 0.00 4.48 -33.60
N THR A 161 0.11 5.49 -34.40
CA THR A 161 -0.79 5.71 -35.55
C THR A 161 0.02 5.72 -36.83
N TYR A 162 -0.33 4.87 -37.77
CA TYR A 162 0.23 4.87 -39.11
C TYR A 162 -0.90 4.92 -40.14
N LYS A 163 -1.01 6.03 -40.83
CA LYS A 163 -2.14 6.30 -41.78
C LYS A 163 -3.48 6.06 -41.07
N ASN A 164 -4.21 5.02 -41.50
CA ASN A 164 -5.53 4.66 -40.96
C ASN A 164 -5.48 3.57 -39.88
N PHE A 165 -4.28 3.11 -39.51
CA PHE A 165 -4.08 2.08 -38.47
C PHE A 165 -3.67 2.71 -37.14
N ASN A 166 -4.31 2.28 -36.07
CA ASN A 166 -3.97 2.69 -34.71
C ASN A 166 -3.73 1.44 -33.84
N ARG A 167 -2.68 1.48 -32.99
CA ARG A 167 -2.35 0.46 -32.02
C ARG A 167 -1.99 1.10 -30.69
N ASN A 168 -2.64 0.63 -29.63
CA ASN A 168 -2.40 1.08 -28.26
C ASN A 168 -1.89 -0.09 -27.42
N PHE A 169 -0.94 0.20 -26.53
CA PHE A 169 -0.37 -0.72 -25.56
C PHE A 169 -0.35 -0.04 -24.19
N LEU A 170 -0.73 -0.77 -23.17
CA LEU A 170 -0.71 -0.37 -21.77
C LEU A 170 0.24 -1.29 -21.00
#